data_e39b618fe21024c45c10f342bb362cc2
#
_entry.id   e39b618fe21024c45c10f342bb362cc2
#
_cell.length_a   1.000
_cell.length_b   1.000
_cell.length_c   1.000
_cell.angle_alpha   90.00
_cell.angle_beta   90.00
_cell.angle_gamma   90.00
#
_symmetry.space_group_name_H-M   'P 1'
#
loop_
_entity.id
_entity.type
_entity.pdbx_description
1 polymer ?
#
loop_
_entity_poly.entity_id
_entity_poly.type
_entity_poly.pdbx_seq_one_letter_code
_entity_poly.pdbx_strand_id
1 'polypeptide(L)'
;IIDMGVLNQTLQQWMEQGQGSAARVIDRLPTVAQEGLVKALGYPHQFEQLDPFIKCLMAAQYKQGKSGFIFEDYHRSRKLFDHQIQMLTAKPSTVKQVEDLRLPLQSGTVFARHYHPAPNKKLPMLVFYHGGGFVVGSLDSHDEVCRLLAIHAKVQVLSIDYPLAPEVGPNLLIQS
;
A
#
# COMPACT_ATOMS: atom_id res chain seq x y z
N ILE A 1 -2.29 7.34 -31.98
CA ILE A 1 -1.74 5.98 -32.16
C ILE A 1 -0.60 5.88 -31.16
N ILE A 2 -0.81 5.09 -30.08
CA ILE A 2 0.22 4.87 -29.07
C ILE A 2 1.22 3.88 -29.67
N ASP A 3 2.52 4.25 -29.69
CA ASP A 3 3.58 3.38 -30.18
C ASP A 3 3.73 2.17 -29.23
N MET A 4 3.38 1.00 -29.72
CA MET A 4 3.46 -0.26 -28.99
C MET A 4 4.90 -0.62 -28.57
N GLY A 5 5.92 -0.10 -29.28
CA GLY A 5 7.33 -0.26 -28.90
C GLY A 5 7.68 0.50 -27.65
N VAL A 6 7.25 1.75 -27.53
CA VAL A 6 7.44 2.59 -26.34
C VAL A 6 6.71 2.00 -25.13
N LEU A 7 5.50 1.50 -25.34
CA LEU A 7 4.72 0.81 -24.31
C LEU A 7 5.41 -0.47 -23.79
N ASN A 8 5.97 -1.26 -24.68
CA ASN A 8 6.68 -2.50 -24.30
C ASN A 8 7.98 -2.18 -23.55
N GLN A 9 8.72 -1.15 -23.95
CA GLN A 9 9.92 -0.70 -23.23
C GLN A 9 9.58 -0.15 -21.84
N THR A 10 8.50 0.64 -21.73
CA THR A 10 8.04 1.18 -20.44
C THR A 10 7.61 0.04 -19.49
N LEU A 11 6.95 -1.00 -20.03
CA LEU A 11 6.57 -2.19 -19.25
C LEU A 11 7.79 -3.00 -18.81
N GLN A 12 8.81 -3.17 -19.67
CA GLN A 12 10.04 -3.86 -19.29
C GLN A 12 10.82 -3.08 -18.25
N GLN A 13 10.96 -1.76 -18.39
CA GLN A 13 11.57 -0.90 -17.38
C GLN A 13 10.79 -0.93 -16.05
N TRP A 14 9.47 -1.00 -16.11
CA TRP A 14 8.62 -1.17 -14.93
C TRP A 14 8.88 -2.51 -14.23
N MET A 15 9.09 -3.57 -15.01
CA MET A 15 9.39 -4.89 -14.48
C MET A 15 10.81 -5.00 -13.87
N GLU A 16 11.77 -4.23 -14.37
CA GLU A 16 13.20 -4.34 -14.04
C GLU A 16 13.68 -3.32 -13.00
N GLN A 17 13.16 -2.08 -13.01
CA GLN A 17 13.77 -0.95 -12.29
C GLN A 17 12.93 -0.34 -11.16
N GLY A 18 11.77 -0.89 -10.84
CA GLY A 18 10.93 -0.36 -9.75
C GLY A 18 9.65 0.32 -10.22
N GLN A 19 8.65 -0.22 -9.74
CA GLN A 19 7.25 -0.16 -10.15
C GLN A 19 6.57 1.21 -10.03
N GLY A 20 7.10 2.13 -9.21
CA GLY A 20 6.42 3.37 -8.87
C GLY A 20 6.31 4.39 -9.99
N SER A 21 7.37 4.56 -10.80
CA SER A 21 7.37 5.55 -11.89
C SER A 21 6.43 5.13 -13.02
N ALA A 22 6.45 3.85 -13.38
CA ALA A 22 5.62 3.31 -14.44
C ALA A 22 4.16 3.18 -14.03
N ALA A 23 3.86 2.83 -12.78
CA ALA A 23 2.50 2.85 -12.25
C ALA A 23 1.87 4.24 -12.40
N ARG A 24 2.60 5.31 -12.05
CA ARG A 24 2.14 6.69 -12.24
C ARG A 24 1.95 7.10 -13.68
N VAL A 25 2.75 6.57 -14.60
CA VAL A 25 2.56 6.81 -16.04
C VAL A 25 1.30 6.09 -16.52
N ILE A 26 1.11 4.84 -16.12
CA ILE A 26 -0.08 4.04 -16.49
C ILE A 26 -1.35 4.68 -15.94
N ASP A 27 -1.34 5.17 -14.69
CA ASP A 27 -2.48 5.87 -14.06
C ASP A 27 -2.94 7.10 -14.87
N ARG A 28 -2.00 7.80 -15.52
CA ARG A 28 -2.29 8.97 -16.34
C ARG A 28 -2.73 8.65 -17.78
N LEU A 29 -2.66 7.40 -18.20
CA LEU A 29 -3.10 7.01 -19.53
C LEU A 29 -4.63 7.02 -19.62
N PRO A 30 -5.20 7.35 -20.80
CA PRO A 30 -6.62 7.16 -21.04
C PRO A 30 -7.04 5.70 -20.81
N THR A 31 -8.24 5.50 -20.30
CA THR A 31 -8.83 4.17 -20.01
C THR A 31 -8.67 3.18 -21.15
N VAL A 32 -8.90 3.62 -22.40
CA VAL A 32 -8.73 2.79 -23.61
C VAL A 32 -7.29 2.25 -23.76
N ALA A 33 -6.30 3.06 -23.40
CA ALA A 33 -4.90 2.66 -23.45
C ALA A 33 -4.55 1.67 -22.32
N GLN A 34 -5.10 1.90 -21.13
CA GLN A 34 -4.95 0.97 -20.00
C GLN A 34 -5.58 -0.40 -20.31
N GLU A 35 -6.78 -0.43 -20.91
CA GLU A 35 -7.42 -1.68 -21.36
C GLU A 35 -6.63 -2.39 -22.47
N GLY A 36 -6.05 -1.62 -23.39
CA GLY A 36 -5.13 -2.15 -24.41
C GLY A 36 -3.91 -2.84 -23.80
N LEU A 37 -3.34 -2.27 -22.72
CA LEU A 37 -2.24 -2.86 -21.95
C LEU A 37 -2.65 -4.17 -21.27
N VAL A 38 -3.81 -4.21 -20.63
CA VAL A 38 -4.34 -5.42 -19.97
C VAL A 38 -4.45 -6.57 -20.98
N LYS A 39 -4.98 -6.29 -22.17
CA LYS A 39 -5.07 -7.27 -23.27
C LYS A 39 -3.69 -7.74 -23.74
N ALA A 40 -2.75 -6.81 -23.93
CA ALA A 40 -1.39 -7.13 -24.36
C ALA A 40 -0.62 -7.98 -23.33
N LEU A 41 -0.93 -7.82 -22.05
CA LEU A 41 -0.33 -8.61 -20.97
C LEU A 41 -0.96 -10.00 -20.82
N GLY A 42 -2.08 -10.29 -21.52
CA GLY A 42 -2.73 -11.60 -21.49
C GLY A 42 -3.42 -11.93 -20.17
N TYR A 43 -3.86 -10.90 -19.44
CA TYR A 43 -4.55 -11.09 -18.16
C TYR A 43 -5.94 -11.72 -18.37
N PRO A 44 -6.34 -12.73 -17.58
CA PRO A 44 -7.64 -13.38 -17.73
C PRO A 44 -8.79 -12.40 -17.45
N HIS A 45 -9.83 -12.43 -18.29
CA HIS A 45 -11.00 -11.53 -18.22
C HIS A 45 -11.93 -11.72 -17.01
N GLN A 46 -11.52 -12.45 -15.98
CA GLN A 46 -12.37 -12.76 -14.83
C GLN A 46 -12.80 -11.54 -13.97
N PHE A 47 -12.20 -10.38 -14.21
CA PHE A 47 -12.41 -9.19 -13.39
C PHE A 47 -12.77 -7.96 -14.23
N GLU A 48 -13.77 -8.08 -15.09
CA GLU A 48 -14.21 -7.00 -15.99
C GLU A 48 -14.65 -5.72 -15.25
N GLN A 49 -15.13 -5.85 -14.02
CA GLN A 49 -15.64 -4.74 -13.21
C GLN A 49 -14.56 -3.93 -12.46
N LEU A 50 -13.30 -4.37 -12.50
CA LEU A 50 -12.22 -3.64 -11.84
C LEU A 50 -11.83 -2.38 -12.64
N ASP A 51 -11.37 -1.37 -11.90
CA ASP A 51 -10.75 -0.19 -12.49
C ASP A 51 -9.61 -0.58 -13.44
N PRO A 52 -9.51 0.02 -14.64
CA PRO A 52 -8.50 -0.33 -15.64
C PRO A 52 -7.06 -0.22 -15.15
N PHE A 53 -6.75 0.75 -14.29
CA PHE A 53 -5.42 0.88 -13.68
C PHE A 53 -5.10 -0.31 -12.76
N ILE A 54 -6.06 -0.71 -11.92
CA ILE A 54 -5.91 -1.89 -11.05
C ILE A 54 -5.72 -3.16 -11.90
N LYS A 55 -6.48 -3.32 -13.00
CA LYS A 55 -6.28 -4.42 -13.95
C LYS A 55 -4.85 -4.44 -14.51
N CYS A 56 -4.29 -3.28 -14.86
CA CYS A 56 -2.91 -3.19 -15.34
C CYS A 56 -1.90 -3.66 -14.30
N LEU A 57 -2.06 -3.26 -13.04
CA LEU A 57 -1.18 -3.70 -11.95
C LEU A 57 -1.25 -5.22 -11.75
N MET A 58 -2.47 -5.78 -11.73
CA MET A 58 -2.69 -7.22 -11.59
C MET A 58 -2.15 -8.01 -12.79
N ALA A 59 -2.37 -7.52 -14.00
CA ALA A 59 -1.86 -8.12 -15.23
C ALA A 59 -0.33 -8.19 -15.25
N ALA A 60 0.33 -7.14 -14.80
CA ALA A 60 1.78 -7.11 -14.69
C ALA A 60 2.32 -8.11 -13.66
N GLN A 61 1.66 -8.24 -12.51
CA GLN A 61 2.00 -9.25 -11.50
C GLN A 61 1.80 -10.67 -12.03
N TYR A 62 0.69 -10.91 -12.70
CA TYR A 62 0.37 -12.21 -13.31
C TYR A 62 1.44 -12.63 -14.32
N LYS A 63 1.85 -11.74 -15.22
CA LYS A 63 2.91 -12.02 -16.22
C LYS A 63 4.26 -12.35 -15.59
N GLN A 64 4.56 -11.81 -14.40
CA GLN A 64 5.78 -12.13 -13.66
C GLN A 64 5.73 -13.49 -12.96
N GLY A 65 4.62 -14.21 -13.03
CA GLY A 65 4.43 -15.47 -12.29
C GLY A 65 4.40 -15.30 -10.78
N LYS A 66 4.23 -14.07 -10.31
CA LYS A 66 4.18 -13.74 -8.88
C LYS A 66 2.73 -13.74 -8.43
N SER A 67 2.26 -14.87 -7.98
CA SER A 67 0.95 -14.98 -7.33
C SER A 67 1.07 -14.60 -5.84
N GLY A 68 0.91 -13.29 -5.53
CA GLY A 68 0.81 -12.82 -4.17
C GLY A 68 2.10 -12.25 -3.56
N PHE A 69 1.95 -11.63 -2.39
CA PHE A 69 3.02 -10.98 -1.61
C PHE A 69 3.55 -11.88 -0.49
N ILE A 70 2.95 -13.05 -0.29
CA ILE A 70 3.26 -13.94 0.83
C ILE A 70 4.17 -15.06 0.31
N PHE A 71 5.39 -15.07 0.81
CA PHE A 71 6.39 -16.12 0.59
C PHE A 71 6.52 -16.95 1.88
N GLU A 72 7.15 -18.11 1.80
CA GLU A 72 7.50 -18.91 2.99
C GLU A 72 8.35 -18.09 4.00
N ASP A 73 9.25 -17.24 3.48
CA ASP A 73 9.97 -16.24 4.28
C ASP A 73 9.11 -14.98 4.48
N TYR A 74 8.46 -14.86 5.62
CA TYR A 74 7.63 -13.73 5.98
C TYR A 74 8.43 -12.42 6.15
N HIS A 75 9.71 -12.45 6.54
CA HIS A 75 10.55 -11.25 6.60
C HIS A 75 10.76 -10.67 5.20
N ARG A 76 10.98 -11.53 4.22
CA ARG A 76 11.07 -11.13 2.81
C ARG A 76 9.74 -10.58 2.32
N SER A 77 8.64 -11.20 2.69
CA SER A 77 7.28 -10.75 2.33
C SER A 77 7.01 -9.33 2.84
N ARG A 78 7.35 -9.04 4.11
CA ARG A 78 7.20 -7.70 4.71
C ARG A 78 8.01 -6.65 3.98
N LYS A 79 9.30 -6.89 3.75
CA LYS A 79 10.18 -5.97 3.04
C LYS A 79 9.68 -5.67 1.61
N LEU A 80 9.22 -6.69 0.90
CA LEU A 80 8.68 -6.53 -0.44
C LEU A 80 7.35 -5.75 -0.43
N PHE A 81 6.47 -6.05 0.51
CA PHE A 81 5.20 -5.35 0.67
C PHE A 81 5.43 -3.86 0.95
N ASP A 82 6.22 -3.53 1.95
CA ASP A 82 6.55 -2.15 2.30
C ASP A 82 7.21 -1.41 1.13
N HIS A 83 8.18 -2.05 0.47
CA HIS A 83 8.85 -1.48 -0.69
C HIS A 83 7.86 -1.19 -1.84
N GLN A 84 6.96 -2.11 -2.16
CA GLN A 84 5.98 -1.93 -3.23
C GLN A 84 5.01 -0.78 -2.92
N ILE A 85 4.53 -0.69 -1.69
CA ILE A 85 3.64 0.42 -1.28
C ILE A 85 4.38 1.76 -1.35
N GLN A 86 5.62 1.85 -0.85
CA GLN A 86 6.44 3.07 -0.94
C GLN A 86 6.68 3.49 -2.39
N MET A 87 6.88 2.53 -3.30
CA MET A 87 7.05 2.81 -4.73
C MET A 87 5.78 3.37 -5.40
N LEU A 88 4.60 2.97 -4.93
CA LEU A 88 3.33 3.50 -5.42
C LEU A 88 3.02 4.90 -4.85
N THR A 89 3.50 5.19 -3.65
CA THR A 89 3.33 6.50 -3.01
C THR A 89 4.36 7.48 -3.56
N ALA A 90 3.91 8.54 -4.24
CA ALA A 90 4.82 9.52 -4.86
C ALA A 90 5.52 10.38 -3.81
N LYS A 91 4.76 11.24 -3.14
CA LYS A 91 5.20 12.12 -2.06
C LYS A 91 4.12 12.09 -0.98
N PRO A 92 4.47 11.80 0.27
CA PRO A 92 3.49 11.77 1.33
C PRO A 92 2.74 13.09 1.47
N SER A 93 1.44 13.01 1.67
CA SER A 93 0.58 14.17 1.91
C SER A 93 1.01 14.89 3.19
N THR A 94 1.04 16.22 3.15
CA THR A 94 1.50 17.00 4.30
C THR A 94 0.43 17.07 5.38
N VAL A 95 0.71 16.50 6.54
CA VAL A 95 -0.06 16.66 7.78
C VAL A 95 0.72 17.55 8.72
N LYS A 96 0.03 18.44 9.45
CA LYS A 96 0.70 19.47 10.28
C LYS A 96 1.57 18.88 11.38
N GLN A 97 1.15 17.78 11.96
CA GLN A 97 1.88 17.09 13.01
C GLN A 97 1.80 15.59 12.78
N VAL A 98 2.95 14.92 12.76
CA VAL A 98 3.08 13.46 12.70
C VAL A 98 4.14 13.08 13.73
N GLU A 99 3.79 12.18 14.63
CA GLU A 99 4.65 11.77 15.75
C GLU A 99 4.61 10.26 15.92
N ASP A 100 5.79 9.66 16.10
CA ASP A 100 5.90 8.26 16.48
C ASP A 100 5.87 8.15 18.01
N LEU A 101 5.00 7.30 18.51
CA LEU A 101 4.69 7.13 19.92
C LEU A 101 5.05 5.70 20.38
N ARG A 102 5.38 5.58 21.66
CA ARG A 102 5.50 4.32 22.38
C ARG A 102 4.37 4.22 23.39
N LEU A 103 3.48 3.27 23.21
CA LEU A 103 2.32 3.07 24.06
C LEU A 103 2.61 1.92 25.02
N PRO A 104 2.77 2.19 26.31
CA PRO A 104 2.92 1.12 27.31
C PRO A 104 1.56 0.44 27.53
N LEU A 105 1.50 -0.85 27.31
CA LEU A 105 0.34 -1.71 27.58
C LEU A 105 0.70 -2.74 28.63
N GLN A 106 -0.29 -3.40 29.22
CA GLN A 106 -0.05 -4.48 30.17
C GLN A 106 0.70 -5.67 29.53
N SER A 107 0.51 -5.88 28.24
CA SER A 107 1.16 -6.94 27.44
C SER A 107 2.55 -6.56 26.90
N GLY A 108 3.01 -5.32 27.12
CA GLY A 108 4.28 -4.82 26.57
C GLY A 108 4.17 -3.42 25.99
N THR A 109 5.12 -3.05 25.14
CA THR A 109 5.11 -1.74 24.46
C THR A 109 4.72 -1.93 23.01
N VAL A 110 3.73 -1.16 22.55
CA VAL A 110 3.31 -1.08 21.15
C VAL A 110 3.74 0.26 20.57
N PHE A 111 4.24 0.27 19.35
CA PHE A 111 4.53 1.48 18.62
C PHE A 111 3.28 1.98 17.89
N ALA A 112 3.17 3.28 17.74
CA ALA A 112 2.06 3.90 17.02
C ALA A 112 2.54 5.18 16.34
N ARG A 113 1.83 5.61 15.30
CA ARG A 113 2.06 6.90 14.65
C ARG A 113 0.78 7.74 14.73
N HIS A 114 0.92 8.92 15.29
CA HIS A 114 -0.16 9.87 15.48
C HIS A 114 -0.11 10.95 14.41
N TYR A 115 -1.22 11.19 13.75
CA TYR A 115 -1.39 12.22 12.72
C TYR A 115 -2.42 13.23 13.19
N HIS A 116 -2.03 14.50 13.25
CA HIS A 116 -2.91 15.58 13.65
C HIS A 116 -2.95 16.70 12.60
N PRO A 117 -4.06 16.85 11.84
CA PRO A 117 -4.12 17.82 10.74
C PRO A 117 -4.26 19.28 11.23
N ALA A 118 -4.68 19.50 12.47
CA ALA A 118 -4.86 20.83 13.05
C ALA A 118 -4.58 20.83 14.57
N PRO A 119 -3.30 20.81 15.03
CA PRO A 119 -2.93 20.62 16.43
C PRO A 119 -3.56 21.62 17.42
N ASN A 120 -3.97 22.79 16.94
CA ASN A 120 -4.62 23.82 17.77
C ASN A 120 -6.14 23.58 17.94
N LYS A 121 -6.69 22.49 17.42
CA LYS A 121 -8.12 22.15 17.48
C LYS A 121 -8.32 20.80 18.15
N LYS A 122 -9.35 20.70 18.96
CA LYS A 122 -9.84 19.40 19.46
C LYS A 122 -10.56 18.69 18.30
N LEU A 123 -10.03 17.57 17.83
CA LEU A 123 -10.62 16.77 16.78
C LEU A 123 -10.91 15.36 17.30
N PRO A 124 -11.93 14.69 16.78
CA PRO A 124 -12.14 13.27 17.03
C PRO A 124 -10.90 12.45 16.68
N MET A 125 -10.69 11.32 17.34
CA MET A 125 -9.61 10.41 17.06
C MET A 125 -10.13 9.14 16.42
N LEU A 126 -9.48 8.71 15.32
CA LEU A 126 -9.67 7.45 14.67
C LEU A 126 -8.46 6.56 15.00
N VAL A 127 -8.71 5.39 15.58
CA VAL A 127 -7.66 4.38 15.77
C VAL A 127 -7.63 3.51 14.52
N PHE A 128 -6.46 3.37 13.90
CA PHE A 128 -6.27 2.66 12.65
C PHE A 128 -5.38 1.44 12.85
N TYR A 129 -5.89 0.29 12.46
CA TYR A 129 -5.15 -0.96 12.39
C TYR A 129 -4.95 -1.32 10.93
N HIS A 130 -3.70 -1.41 10.50
CA HIS A 130 -3.40 -1.67 9.10
C HIS A 130 -3.79 -3.08 8.65
N GLY A 131 -4.05 -3.24 7.35
CA GLY A 131 -4.27 -4.53 6.72
C GLY A 131 -2.97 -5.31 6.48
N GLY A 132 -3.09 -6.54 5.99
CA GLY A 132 -1.92 -7.38 5.65
C GLY A 132 -2.03 -8.82 6.16
N GLY A 133 -3.25 -9.28 6.49
CA GLY A 133 -3.52 -10.66 6.94
C GLY A 133 -2.78 -11.03 8.22
N PHE A 134 -2.48 -10.05 9.06
CA PHE A 134 -1.68 -10.18 10.29
C PHE A 134 -0.22 -10.62 10.08
N VAL A 135 0.25 -10.72 8.85
CA VAL A 135 1.61 -11.18 8.50
C VAL A 135 2.47 -10.07 7.95
N VAL A 136 1.89 -9.19 7.14
CA VAL A 136 2.57 -8.05 6.51
C VAL A 136 1.87 -6.74 6.85
N GLY A 137 2.49 -5.64 6.51
CA GLY A 137 2.04 -4.27 6.81
C GLY A 137 2.86 -3.65 7.92
N SER A 138 2.85 -2.33 7.96
CA SER A 138 3.60 -1.51 8.92
C SER A 138 3.01 -0.11 8.98
N LEU A 139 3.50 0.71 9.92
CA LEU A 139 3.19 2.14 9.95
C LEU A 139 3.54 2.82 8.61
N ASP A 140 4.64 2.40 7.98
CA ASP A 140 5.15 3.02 6.76
C ASP A 140 4.34 2.60 5.53
N SER A 141 3.90 1.34 5.44
CA SER A 141 3.09 0.88 4.31
C SER A 141 1.69 1.52 4.27
N HIS A 142 1.19 2.01 5.40
CA HIS A 142 -0.13 2.64 5.49
C HIS A 142 -0.05 4.14 5.86
N ASP A 143 1.14 4.74 5.82
CA ASP A 143 1.37 6.14 6.19
C ASP A 143 0.50 7.09 5.37
N GLU A 144 0.48 6.95 4.03
CA GLU A 144 -0.29 7.85 3.16
C GLU A 144 -1.81 7.70 3.39
N VAL A 145 -2.30 6.50 3.60
CA VAL A 145 -3.72 6.27 3.92
C VAL A 145 -4.11 7.02 5.20
N CYS A 146 -3.28 6.93 6.25
CA CYS A 146 -3.51 7.63 7.51
C CYS A 146 -3.47 9.15 7.34
N ARG A 147 -2.54 9.66 6.51
CA ARG A 147 -2.46 11.10 6.18
C ARG A 147 -3.71 11.58 5.45
N LEU A 148 -4.16 10.85 4.44
CA LEU A 148 -5.36 11.18 3.69
C LEU A 148 -6.61 11.16 4.58
N LEU A 149 -6.75 10.16 5.44
CA LEU A 149 -7.83 10.09 6.43
C LEU A 149 -7.82 11.31 7.35
N ALA A 150 -6.65 11.67 7.91
CA ALA A 150 -6.53 12.82 8.80
C ALA A 150 -6.93 14.13 8.10
N ILE A 151 -6.49 14.32 6.85
CA ILE A 151 -6.75 15.54 6.08
C ILE A 151 -8.21 15.66 5.66
N HIS A 152 -8.73 14.61 5.02
CA HIS A 152 -10.04 14.67 4.39
C HIS A 152 -11.20 14.50 5.38
N ALA A 153 -11.06 13.62 6.36
CA ALA A 153 -12.06 13.46 7.40
C ALA A 153 -11.94 14.52 8.53
N LYS A 154 -10.83 15.30 8.56
CA LYS A 154 -10.54 16.27 9.59
C LYS A 154 -10.57 15.67 11.01
N VAL A 155 -9.94 14.52 11.16
CA VAL A 155 -9.80 13.76 12.41
C VAL A 155 -8.33 13.58 12.75
N GLN A 156 -8.03 13.30 14.03
CA GLN A 156 -6.75 12.72 14.39
C GLN A 156 -6.74 11.25 13.98
N VAL A 157 -5.60 10.72 13.56
CA VAL A 157 -5.45 9.29 13.30
C VAL A 157 -4.33 8.76 14.18
N LEU A 158 -4.59 7.67 14.88
CA LEU A 158 -3.60 6.91 15.63
C LEU A 158 -3.44 5.55 14.96
N SER A 159 -2.37 5.39 14.17
CA SER A 159 -2.02 4.14 13.51
C SER A 159 -1.22 3.26 14.47
N ILE A 160 -1.64 2.02 14.65
CA ILE A 160 -1.07 1.07 15.60
C ILE A 160 -0.19 0.07 14.86
N ASP A 161 1.06 -0.08 15.33
CA ASP A 161 2.01 -1.11 14.88
C ASP A 161 1.84 -2.36 15.74
N TYR A 162 0.73 -3.05 15.54
CA TYR A 162 0.40 -4.23 16.32
C TYR A 162 1.33 -5.40 15.98
N PRO A 163 1.60 -6.31 16.95
CA PRO A 163 2.46 -7.46 16.70
C PRO A 163 1.91 -8.37 15.61
N LEU A 164 2.78 -8.87 14.73
CA LEU A 164 2.40 -9.69 13.57
C LEU A 164 2.70 -11.19 13.82
N ALA A 165 1.96 -12.05 13.11
CA ALA A 165 2.26 -13.46 13.01
C ALA A 165 3.48 -13.68 12.06
N PRO A 166 4.30 -14.72 12.26
CA PRO A 166 4.14 -15.81 13.23
C PRO A 166 4.75 -15.54 14.60
N GLU A 167 5.38 -14.37 14.84
CA GLU A 167 6.07 -14.07 16.10
C GLU A 167 5.10 -14.04 17.29
N VAL A 168 3.85 -13.67 17.03
CA VAL A 168 2.78 -13.76 18.02
C VAL A 168 1.72 -14.75 17.57
N GLY A 169 1.32 -15.62 18.51
CA GLY A 169 0.25 -16.57 18.26
C GLY A 169 -1.13 -15.90 18.18
N PRO A 170 -2.15 -16.59 17.63
CA PRO A 170 -3.47 -16.02 17.38
C PRO A 170 -4.16 -15.49 18.64
N ASN A 171 -3.88 -16.03 19.80
CA ASN A 171 -4.46 -15.58 21.06
C ASN A 171 -3.96 -14.20 21.51
N LEU A 172 -2.75 -13.80 21.14
CA LEU A 172 -2.19 -12.48 21.45
C LEU A 172 -2.63 -11.41 20.44
N LEU A 173 -2.93 -11.79 19.20
CA LEU A 173 -3.44 -10.88 18.17
C LEU A 173 -4.85 -10.35 18.48
N ILE A 174 -5.61 -11.05 19.33
CA ILE A 174 -6.99 -10.70 19.69
C ILE A 174 -7.06 -9.94 21.01
N GLN A 175 -6.01 -10.01 21.83
CA GLN A 175 -5.94 -9.38 23.16
C GLN A 175 -5.16 -8.06 23.19
N SER A 176 -4.53 -7.68 22.08
CA SER A 176 -3.86 -6.38 21.88
C SER A 176 -4.83 -5.39 21.20
#